data_9d54731d39880a2a57a6c89c91bc119a
#
_entry.id   9d54731d39880a2a57a6c89c91bc119a
#
_cell.length_a   1.000
_cell.length_b   1.000
_cell.length_c   1.000
_cell.angle_alpha   90.00
_cell.angle_beta   90.00
_cell.angle_gamma   90.00
#
_symmetry.space_group_name_H-M   'P 1'
#
loop_
_entity.id
_entity.type
_entity.pdbx_description
1 polymer ?
#
loop_
_entity_poly.entity_id
_entity_poly.type
_entity_poly.pdbx_seq_one_letter_code
_entity_poly.pdbx_strand_id
1 'polypeptide(L)'
;MSRPSLPEPALNAPPQVSAYIDQAFNAFVQSSMPLWVRFADLHVGDRESGELIAFETAFQLHEHWEHVLAHGNPHQHAMTLLRSEIVRWCAEHAITDAMAAHAAFLRAMRATKRQFAVLDESHGVYTAISKLPDRQYLAFVLRHVLGCETAQIARMMNVSEATVNSTVHQARRRLAAHLDQIEKED
;
A
#
# COMPACT_ATOMS: atom_id res chain seq x y z
N MET A 1 -16.96 -4.09 44.97
CA MET A 1 -16.92 -4.14 43.49
C MET A 1 -15.45 -4.17 43.06
N SER A 2 -14.95 -5.37 42.81
CA SER A 2 -13.53 -5.60 42.45
C SER A 2 -13.35 -5.36 40.97
N ARG A 3 -12.37 -4.51 40.61
CA ARG A 3 -11.93 -4.28 39.22
C ARG A 3 -11.32 -5.58 38.68
N PRO A 4 -11.65 -6.02 37.45
CA PRO A 4 -10.93 -7.09 36.81
C PRO A 4 -9.51 -6.59 36.47
N SER A 5 -8.49 -7.30 36.98
CA SER A 5 -7.09 -7.10 36.60
C SER A 5 -6.93 -7.46 35.14
N LEU A 6 -6.38 -6.53 34.36
CA LEU A 6 -5.90 -6.82 33.01
C LEU A 6 -4.75 -7.84 33.10
N PRO A 7 -4.66 -8.83 32.20
CA PRO A 7 -3.52 -9.73 32.19
C PRO A 7 -2.26 -8.93 31.89
N GLU A 8 -1.25 -9.08 32.73
CA GLU A 8 0.10 -8.55 32.49
C GLU A 8 0.62 -9.08 31.17
N PRO A 9 1.29 -8.26 30.33
CA PRO A 9 1.96 -8.77 29.14
C PRO A 9 3.00 -9.80 29.56
N ALA A 10 2.98 -10.95 28.89
CA ALA A 10 3.89 -12.06 29.14
C ALA A 10 5.36 -11.66 28.80
N LEU A 11 6.06 -11.14 29.79
CA LEU A 11 7.42 -10.61 29.69
C LEU A 11 8.49 -11.71 29.82
N ASN A 12 8.23 -12.95 29.39
CA ASN A 12 9.20 -14.06 29.50
C ASN A 12 9.07 -15.09 28.36
N ALA A 13 9.21 -14.65 27.11
CA ALA A 13 9.58 -15.60 26.07
C ALA A 13 11.03 -16.05 26.31
N PRO A 14 11.39 -17.34 26.15
CA PRO A 14 12.77 -17.79 26.22
C PRO A 14 13.63 -16.98 25.24
N PRO A 15 14.89 -16.62 25.57
CA PRO A 15 15.72 -15.75 24.74
C PRO A 15 15.90 -16.24 23.28
N GLN A 16 15.78 -17.53 23.06
CA GLN A 16 15.80 -18.12 21.71
C GLN A 16 14.54 -17.79 20.90
N VAL A 17 13.38 -17.73 21.53
CA VAL A 17 12.10 -17.40 20.87
C VAL A 17 12.07 -15.91 20.50
N SER A 18 12.52 -15.03 21.40
CA SER A 18 12.64 -13.59 21.12
C SER A 18 13.58 -13.34 19.94
N ALA A 19 14.77 -13.93 19.92
CA ALA A 19 15.71 -13.79 18.82
C ALA A 19 15.14 -14.27 17.48
N TYR A 20 14.34 -15.34 17.47
CA TYR A 20 13.68 -15.83 16.27
C TYR A 20 12.59 -14.85 15.77
N ILE A 21 11.81 -14.29 16.69
CA ILE A 21 10.77 -13.28 16.38
C ILE A 21 11.40 -12.04 15.77
N ASP A 22 12.51 -11.55 16.34
CA ASP A 22 13.25 -10.39 15.82
C ASP A 22 13.85 -10.67 14.44
N GLN A 23 14.39 -11.87 14.23
CA GLN A 23 14.92 -12.28 12.94
C GLN A 23 13.80 -12.34 11.87
N ALA A 24 12.63 -12.88 12.21
CA ALA A 24 11.48 -12.94 11.33
C ALA A 24 10.99 -11.54 10.96
N PHE A 25 10.94 -10.61 11.93
CA PHE A 25 10.61 -9.21 11.71
C PHE A 25 11.59 -8.56 10.74
N ASN A 26 12.89 -8.66 11.01
CA ASN A 26 13.91 -8.05 10.17
C ASN A 26 13.84 -8.55 8.72
N ALA A 27 13.68 -9.86 8.52
CA ALA A 27 13.54 -10.45 7.19
C ALA A 27 12.27 -9.94 6.47
N PHE A 28 11.15 -9.83 7.19
CA PHE A 28 9.90 -9.31 6.66
C PHE A 28 10.03 -7.85 6.23
N VAL A 29 10.56 -6.98 7.10
CA VAL A 29 10.77 -5.57 6.81
C VAL A 29 11.75 -5.38 5.65
N GLN A 30 12.89 -6.07 5.65
CA GLN A 30 13.88 -5.99 4.59
C GLN A 30 13.28 -6.33 3.22
N SER A 31 12.41 -7.35 3.16
CA SER A 31 11.75 -7.75 1.90
C SER A 31 10.64 -6.80 1.47
N SER A 32 9.99 -6.10 2.41
CA SER A 32 8.81 -5.27 2.16
C SER A 32 9.14 -3.79 1.96
N MET A 33 10.21 -3.30 2.59
CA MET A 33 10.61 -1.89 2.60
C MET A 33 10.69 -1.24 1.21
N PRO A 34 11.30 -1.87 0.19
CA PRO A 34 11.38 -1.26 -1.14
C PRO A 34 10.00 -0.98 -1.76
N LEU A 35 9.02 -1.84 -1.48
CA LEU A 35 7.66 -1.65 -1.96
C LEU A 35 6.95 -0.55 -1.16
N TRP A 36 7.10 -0.53 0.16
CA TRP A 36 6.48 0.48 1.01
C TRP A 36 6.94 1.89 0.67
N VAL A 37 8.26 2.08 0.48
CA VAL A 37 8.83 3.37 0.05
C VAL A 37 8.23 3.80 -1.29
N ARG A 38 8.20 2.92 -2.28
CA ARG A 38 7.63 3.23 -3.60
C ARG A 38 6.14 3.54 -3.54
N PHE A 39 5.40 2.81 -2.71
CA PHE A 39 3.97 3.05 -2.51
C PHE A 39 3.72 4.40 -1.83
N ALA A 40 4.49 4.74 -0.80
CA ALA A 40 4.38 6.04 -0.12
C ALA A 40 4.79 7.20 -1.04
N ASP A 41 5.94 7.09 -1.75
CA ASP A 41 6.39 8.10 -2.73
C ASP A 41 5.30 8.43 -3.77
N LEU A 42 4.56 7.44 -4.24
CA LEU A 42 3.45 7.67 -5.18
C LEU A 42 2.35 8.59 -4.61
N HIS A 43 2.17 8.61 -3.29
CA HIS A 43 1.10 9.36 -2.65
C HIS A 43 1.55 10.73 -2.14
N VAL A 44 2.82 10.84 -1.70
CA VAL A 44 3.35 12.09 -1.16
C VAL A 44 4.18 12.88 -2.16
N GLY A 45 4.59 12.26 -3.28
CA GLY A 45 5.32 12.88 -4.37
C GLY A 45 6.83 13.05 -4.13
N ASP A 46 7.33 12.60 -2.99
CA ASP A 46 8.70 12.73 -2.56
C ASP A 46 9.23 11.44 -1.93
N ARG A 47 10.41 10.99 -2.41
CA ARG A 47 11.03 9.75 -1.98
C ARG A 47 11.51 9.79 -0.52
N GLU A 48 12.04 10.89 -0.06
CA GLU A 48 12.55 11.05 1.30
C GLU A 48 11.41 10.94 2.31
N SER A 49 10.29 11.64 2.04
CA SER A 49 9.05 11.48 2.78
C SER A 49 8.51 10.05 2.72
N GLY A 50 8.59 9.40 1.57
CA GLY A 50 8.21 8.01 1.40
C GLY A 50 9.04 7.05 2.26
N GLU A 51 10.34 7.29 2.40
CA GLU A 51 11.23 6.53 3.27
C GLU A 51 10.87 6.73 4.75
N LEU A 52 10.61 7.96 5.19
CA LEU A 52 10.17 8.26 6.56
C LEU A 52 8.86 7.54 6.91
N ILE A 53 7.87 7.60 6.03
CA ILE A 53 6.58 6.91 6.22
C ILE A 53 6.78 5.39 6.31
N ALA A 54 7.64 4.83 5.47
CA ALA A 54 7.91 3.39 5.49
C ALA A 54 8.64 2.96 6.78
N PHE A 55 9.55 3.78 7.31
CA PHE A 55 10.21 3.54 8.60
C PHE A 55 9.21 3.63 9.76
N GLU A 56 8.34 4.63 9.77
CA GLU A 56 7.30 4.76 10.79
C GLU A 56 6.34 3.55 10.78
N THR A 57 5.97 3.10 9.58
CA THR A 57 5.18 1.88 9.41
C THR A 57 5.88 0.65 10.00
N ALA A 58 7.20 0.51 9.77
CA ALA A 58 7.97 -0.58 10.34
C ALA A 58 8.04 -0.50 11.88
N PHE A 59 8.21 0.71 12.42
CA PHE A 59 8.24 0.94 13.85
C PHE A 59 6.94 0.53 14.53
N GLN A 60 5.80 1.00 14.04
CA GLN A 60 4.48 0.64 14.56
C GLN A 60 4.18 -0.86 14.39
N LEU A 61 4.58 -1.46 13.27
CA LEU A 61 4.44 -2.89 13.07
C LEU A 61 5.23 -3.69 14.10
N HIS A 62 6.43 -3.23 14.48
CA HIS A 62 7.27 -3.89 15.47
C HIS A 62 6.59 -3.97 16.84
N GLU A 63 5.91 -2.91 17.27
CA GLU A 63 5.20 -2.88 18.56
C GLU A 63 4.12 -3.97 18.67
N HIS A 64 3.57 -4.43 17.55
CA HIS A 64 2.49 -5.43 17.50
C HIS A 64 2.91 -6.74 16.82
N TRP A 65 4.22 -6.91 16.52
CA TRP A 65 4.70 -7.97 15.65
C TRP A 65 4.36 -9.38 16.12
N GLU A 66 4.55 -9.66 17.41
CA GLU A 66 4.23 -10.97 17.99
C GLU A 66 2.74 -11.32 17.81
N HIS A 67 1.87 -10.35 18.07
CA HIS A 67 0.44 -10.53 17.91
C HIS A 67 0.07 -10.76 16.44
N VAL A 68 0.67 -10.01 15.54
CA VAL A 68 0.42 -10.12 14.08
C VAL A 68 0.89 -11.47 13.56
N LEU A 69 2.04 -11.97 14.02
CA LEU A 69 2.52 -13.30 13.65
C LEU A 69 1.60 -14.42 14.14
N ALA A 70 1.08 -14.29 15.36
CA ALA A 70 0.27 -15.34 15.97
C ALA A 70 -1.17 -15.40 15.41
N HIS A 71 -1.75 -14.28 15.00
CA HIS A 71 -3.19 -14.15 14.76
C HIS A 71 -3.56 -13.51 13.43
N GLY A 72 -2.60 -13.04 12.64
CA GLY A 72 -2.88 -12.22 11.49
C GLY A 72 -2.11 -12.56 10.23
N ASN A 73 -2.34 -11.70 9.23
CA ASN A 73 -1.58 -11.66 8.00
C ASN A 73 -0.64 -10.44 8.05
N PRO A 74 0.69 -10.62 8.25
CA PRO A 74 1.65 -9.53 8.35
C PRO A 74 1.62 -8.58 7.15
N HIS A 75 1.44 -9.10 5.94
CA HIS A 75 1.40 -8.28 4.73
C HIS A 75 0.17 -7.36 4.70
N GLN A 76 -1.00 -7.88 5.09
CA GLN A 76 -2.23 -7.08 5.16
C GLN A 76 -2.12 -6.02 6.25
N HIS A 77 -1.63 -6.40 7.42
CA HIS A 77 -1.50 -5.50 8.56
C HIS A 77 -0.53 -4.34 8.23
N ALA A 78 0.64 -4.66 7.69
CA ALA A 78 1.62 -3.67 7.26
C ALA A 78 1.06 -2.72 6.18
N MET A 79 0.31 -3.24 5.20
CA MET A 79 -0.32 -2.40 4.17
C MET A 79 -1.40 -1.48 4.76
N THR A 80 -2.13 -1.93 5.77
CA THR A 80 -3.11 -1.10 6.48
C THR A 80 -2.43 0.03 7.25
N LEU A 81 -1.37 -0.27 8.00
CA LEU A 81 -0.56 0.73 8.70
C LEU A 81 0.05 1.75 7.72
N LEU A 82 0.70 1.27 6.65
CA LEU A 82 1.32 2.13 5.64
C LEU A 82 0.31 3.15 5.05
N ARG A 83 -0.89 2.68 4.72
CA ARG A 83 -1.95 3.56 4.20
C ARG A 83 -2.42 4.58 5.25
N SER A 84 -2.52 4.18 6.50
CA SER A 84 -2.88 5.08 7.60
C SER A 84 -1.80 6.15 7.81
N GLU A 85 -0.53 5.78 7.75
CA GLU A 85 0.60 6.69 7.87
C GLU A 85 0.66 7.70 6.71
N ILE A 86 0.41 7.25 5.48
CA ILE A 86 0.30 8.14 4.32
C ILE A 86 -0.81 9.18 4.53
N VAL A 87 -1.99 8.76 4.97
CA VAL A 87 -3.12 9.67 5.23
C VAL A 87 -2.76 10.68 6.31
N ARG A 88 -2.15 10.22 7.42
CA ARG A 88 -1.69 11.09 8.51
C ARG A 88 -0.67 12.10 8.01
N TRP A 89 0.36 11.63 7.30
CA TRP A 89 1.40 12.47 6.72
C TRP A 89 0.84 13.56 5.81
N CYS A 90 -0.04 13.20 4.89
CA CYS A 90 -0.69 14.14 3.99
C CYS A 90 -1.49 15.20 4.75
N ALA A 91 -2.19 14.82 5.81
CA ALA A 91 -2.95 15.74 6.64
C ALA A 91 -2.03 16.73 7.40
N GLU A 92 -0.92 16.24 7.99
CA GLU A 92 0.03 17.04 8.76
C GLU A 92 0.82 18.04 7.89
N HIS A 93 1.13 17.66 6.64
CA HIS A 93 1.94 18.48 5.74
C HIS A 93 1.10 19.29 4.74
N ALA A 94 -0.23 19.33 4.91
CA ALA A 94 -1.15 20.00 4.00
C ALA A 94 -0.86 19.68 2.51
N ILE A 95 -0.51 18.42 2.24
CA ILE A 95 -0.27 17.94 0.87
C ILE A 95 -1.63 17.88 0.19
N THR A 96 -2.12 19.07 -0.19
CA THR A 96 -3.25 19.25 -1.08
C THR A 96 -2.80 19.28 -2.54
N ASP A 97 -1.48 19.20 -2.76
CA ASP A 97 -0.93 19.29 -4.10
C ASP A 97 -1.06 17.93 -4.81
N ALA A 98 -2.27 17.75 -5.36
CA ALA A 98 -2.55 16.68 -6.31
C ALA A 98 -1.51 16.65 -7.47
N MET A 99 -0.77 17.74 -7.70
CA MET A 99 0.24 17.82 -8.75
C MET A 99 1.52 17.07 -8.38
N ALA A 100 1.98 17.11 -7.12
CA ALA A 100 3.19 16.38 -6.71
C ALA A 100 2.96 14.87 -6.74
N ALA A 101 1.84 14.41 -6.16
CA ALA A 101 1.41 13.02 -6.23
C ALA A 101 1.14 12.59 -7.69
N HIS A 102 0.58 13.47 -8.51
CA HIS A 102 0.37 13.24 -9.93
C HIS A 102 1.69 13.04 -10.68
N ALA A 103 2.70 13.89 -10.44
CA ALA A 103 4.01 13.78 -11.09
C ALA A 103 4.74 12.47 -10.71
N ALA A 104 4.71 12.07 -9.43
CA ALA A 104 5.29 10.81 -8.97
C ALA A 104 4.57 9.60 -9.59
N PHE A 105 3.24 9.65 -9.66
CA PHE A 105 2.43 8.64 -10.29
C PHE A 105 2.71 8.50 -11.79
N LEU A 106 2.82 9.61 -12.53
CA LEU A 106 3.19 9.60 -13.94
C LEU A 106 4.61 9.06 -14.17
N ARG A 107 5.58 9.39 -13.30
CA ARG A 107 6.93 8.82 -13.37
C ARG A 107 6.90 7.30 -13.22
N ALA A 108 6.17 6.80 -12.24
CA ALA A 108 6.03 5.35 -12.03
C ALA A 108 5.31 4.66 -13.18
N MET A 109 4.25 5.25 -13.72
CA MET A 109 3.55 4.76 -14.91
C MET A 109 4.45 4.71 -16.13
N ARG A 110 5.25 5.74 -16.38
CA ARG A 110 6.23 5.76 -17.50
C ARG A 110 7.28 4.66 -17.39
N ALA A 111 7.73 4.35 -16.18
CA ALA A 111 8.66 3.25 -15.94
C ALA A 111 8.05 1.87 -16.24
N THR A 112 6.72 1.75 -16.19
CA THR A 112 5.96 0.50 -16.41
C THR A 112 5.34 0.44 -17.83
N LYS A 113 5.64 1.39 -18.70
CA LYS A 113 5.02 1.68 -20.01
C LYS A 113 4.92 0.50 -21.00
N ARG A 114 5.66 -0.58 -20.79
CA ARG A 114 5.56 -1.78 -21.67
C ARG A 114 4.20 -2.52 -21.57
N GLN A 115 3.36 -2.20 -20.59
CA GLN A 115 2.07 -2.86 -20.36
C GLN A 115 0.84 -2.01 -20.70
N PHE A 116 1.00 -0.71 -21.00
CA PHE A 116 -0.10 0.24 -21.22
C PHE A 116 0.04 1.07 -22.50
N ALA A 117 0.01 0.40 -23.64
CA ALA A 117 -0.01 1.08 -24.94
C ALA A 117 -1.33 1.85 -25.24
N VAL A 118 -2.30 1.82 -24.32
CA VAL A 118 -3.65 2.37 -24.51
C VAL A 118 -3.96 3.60 -23.63
N LEU A 119 -3.12 3.88 -22.62
CA LEU A 119 -3.35 5.05 -21.77
C LEU A 119 -2.42 6.18 -22.20
N ASP A 120 -2.95 7.08 -23.02
CA ASP A 120 -2.28 8.32 -23.40
C ASP A 120 -2.01 9.19 -22.16
N GLU A 121 -1.00 10.06 -22.20
CA GLU A 121 -0.46 10.82 -21.04
C GLU A 121 -1.41 11.95 -20.57
N SER A 122 -2.73 11.79 -20.75
CA SER A 122 -3.69 12.83 -20.45
C SER A 122 -3.93 12.99 -18.93
N HIS A 123 -4.13 14.23 -18.50
CA HIS A 123 -4.55 14.59 -17.12
C HIS A 123 -5.76 13.78 -16.61
N GLY A 124 -6.59 13.29 -17.54
CA GLY A 124 -7.76 12.47 -17.24
C GLY A 124 -7.45 11.12 -16.60
N VAL A 125 -6.32 10.48 -16.94
CA VAL A 125 -6.00 9.13 -16.44
C VAL A 125 -5.77 9.12 -14.94
N TYR A 126 -4.99 10.07 -14.41
CA TYR A 126 -4.77 10.15 -12.95
C TYR A 126 -6.09 10.40 -12.20
N THR A 127 -6.89 11.37 -12.69
CA THR A 127 -8.19 11.68 -12.10
C THR A 127 -9.12 10.47 -12.14
N ALA A 128 -9.12 9.70 -13.22
CA ALA A 128 -9.90 8.48 -13.31
C ALA A 128 -9.45 7.41 -12.31
N ILE A 129 -8.11 7.22 -12.15
CA ILE A 129 -7.55 6.26 -11.19
C ILE A 129 -7.86 6.67 -9.76
N SER A 130 -7.74 7.96 -9.40
CA SER A 130 -8.03 8.45 -8.05
C SER A 130 -9.51 8.31 -7.65
N LYS A 131 -10.42 8.21 -8.63
CA LYS A 131 -11.85 7.97 -8.42
C LYS A 131 -12.24 6.50 -8.32
N LEU A 132 -11.28 5.57 -8.46
CA LEU A 132 -11.57 4.15 -8.26
C LEU A 132 -11.96 3.88 -6.79
N PRO A 133 -12.89 2.95 -6.53
CA PRO A 133 -13.12 2.46 -5.18
C PRO A 133 -11.82 1.91 -4.56
N ASP A 134 -11.61 2.11 -3.27
CA ASP A 134 -10.37 1.79 -2.54
C ASP A 134 -9.73 0.45 -2.89
N ARG A 135 -10.52 -0.62 -2.93
CA ARG A 135 -10.00 -1.96 -3.23
C ARG A 135 -9.54 -2.08 -4.69
N GLN A 136 -10.24 -1.41 -5.62
CA GLN A 136 -9.89 -1.39 -7.03
C GLN A 136 -8.66 -0.52 -7.27
N TYR A 137 -8.60 0.64 -6.61
CA TYR A 137 -7.44 1.51 -6.61
C TYR A 137 -6.18 0.76 -6.14
N LEU A 138 -6.25 0.14 -4.96
CA LEU A 138 -5.13 -0.58 -4.37
C LEU A 138 -4.64 -1.73 -5.29
N ALA A 139 -5.55 -2.57 -5.75
CA ALA A 139 -5.21 -3.68 -6.65
C ALA A 139 -4.60 -3.18 -7.97
N PHE A 140 -5.17 -2.12 -8.53
CA PHE A 140 -4.70 -1.53 -9.78
C PHE A 140 -3.29 -0.92 -9.63
N VAL A 141 -3.07 -0.11 -8.60
CA VAL A 141 -1.77 0.53 -8.33
C VAL A 141 -0.69 -0.52 -8.08
N LEU A 142 -0.95 -1.48 -7.20
CA LEU A 142 0.02 -2.55 -6.92
C LEU A 142 0.38 -3.34 -8.18
N ARG A 143 -0.62 -3.67 -9.01
CA ARG A 143 -0.40 -4.50 -10.21
C ARG A 143 0.28 -3.71 -11.32
N HIS A 144 -0.24 -2.53 -11.64
CA HIS A 144 0.08 -1.85 -12.88
C HIS A 144 1.08 -0.70 -12.71
N VAL A 145 1.14 -0.09 -11.55
CA VAL A 145 2.07 1.01 -11.29
C VAL A 145 3.32 0.49 -10.60
N LEU A 146 3.17 -0.41 -9.63
CA LEU A 146 4.29 -0.94 -8.84
C LEU A 146 4.80 -2.30 -9.34
N GLY A 147 4.07 -2.95 -10.25
CA GLY A 147 4.51 -4.20 -10.88
C GLY A 147 4.49 -5.42 -9.97
N CYS A 148 3.63 -5.42 -8.93
CA CYS A 148 3.53 -6.54 -8.00
C CYS A 148 2.91 -7.77 -8.68
N GLU A 149 3.38 -8.95 -8.30
CA GLU A 149 2.80 -10.22 -8.71
C GLU A 149 1.43 -10.45 -8.04
N THR A 150 0.54 -11.18 -8.73
CA THR A 150 -0.82 -11.44 -8.23
C THR A 150 -0.82 -12.06 -6.84
N ALA A 151 0.09 -13.01 -6.57
CA ALA A 151 0.24 -13.65 -5.27
C ALA A 151 0.67 -12.68 -4.16
N GLN A 152 1.52 -11.70 -4.47
CA GLN A 152 1.91 -10.65 -3.51
C GLN A 152 0.72 -9.76 -3.17
N ILE A 153 -0.04 -9.33 -4.19
CA ILE A 153 -1.24 -8.51 -4.01
C ILE A 153 -2.28 -9.26 -3.18
N ALA A 154 -2.48 -10.55 -3.46
CA ALA A 154 -3.40 -11.41 -2.73
C ALA A 154 -3.08 -11.45 -1.23
N ARG A 155 -1.80 -11.60 -0.87
CA ARG A 155 -1.33 -11.53 0.53
C ARG A 155 -1.59 -10.16 1.17
N MET A 156 -1.23 -9.06 0.48
CA MET A 156 -1.40 -7.70 0.99
C MET A 156 -2.86 -7.31 1.17
N MET A 157 -3.74 -7.80 0.31
CA MET A 157 -5.19 -7.52 0.38
C MET A 157 -5.98 -8.56 1.18
N ASN A 158 -5.34 -9.65 1.59
CA ASN A 158 -5.95 -10.81 2.26
C ASN A 158 -7.14 -11.37 1.47
N VAL A 159 -6.92 -11.67 0.21
CA VAL A 159 -7.90 -12.24 -0.72
C VAL A 159 -7.27 -13.32 -1.59
N SER A 160 -8.09 -14.08 -2.33
CA SER A 160 -7.58 -15.02 -3.31
C SER A 160 -6.99 -14.31 -4.55
N GLU A 161 -6.08 -14.97 -5.26
CA GLU A 161 -5.55 -14.46 -6.54
C GLU A 161 -6.66 -14.26 -7.59
N ALA A 162 -7.67 -15.13 -7.59
CA ALA A 162 -8.83 -14.97 -8.46
C ALA A 162 -9.59 -13.67 -8.15
N THR A 163 -9.72 -13.32 -6.87
CA THR A 163 -10.32 -12.05 -6.43
C THR A 163 -9.47 -10.84 -6.87
N VAL A 164 -8.14 -10.93 -6.79
CA VAL A 164 -7.24 -9.88 -7.31
C VAL A 164 -7.48 -9.66 -8.80
N ASN A 165 -7.46 -10.75 -9.59
CA ASN A 165 -7.64 -10.68 -11.03
C ASN A 165 -9.02 -10.06 -11.41
N SER A 166 -10.09 -10.47 -10.74
CA SER A 166 -11.42 -9.89 -10.97
C SER A 166 -11.50 -8.42 -10.56
N THR A 167 -10.85 -8.03 -9.44
CA THR A 167 -10.81 -6.64 -8.97
C THR A 167 -10.03 -5.75 -9.94
N VAL A 168 -8.89 -6.20 -10.43
CA VAL A 168 -8.09 -5.49 -11.44
C VAL A 168 -8.86 -5.37 -12.75
N HIS A 169 -9.55 -6.43 -13.18
CA HIS A 169 -10.39 -6.37 -14.39
C HIS A 169 -11.53 -5.34 -14.25
N GLN A 170 -12.20 -5.31 -13.11
CA GLN A 170 -13.25 -4.31 -12.83
C GLN A 170 -12.68 -2.89 -12.81
N ALA A 171 -11.51 -2.66 -12.21
CA ALA A 171 -10.83 -1.38 -12.22
C ALA A 171 -10.56 -0.90 -13.65
N ARG A 172 -9.99 -1.77 -14.50
CA ARG A 172 -9.72 -1.45 -15.91
C ARG A 172 -10.98 -1.08 -16.68
N ARG A 173 -12.09 -1.81 -16.49
CA ARG A 173 -13.38 -1.48 -17.14
C ARG A 173 -13.91 -0.11 -16.72
N ARG A 174 -13.80 0.23 -15.43
CA ARG A 174 -14.21 1.56 -14.94
C ARG A 174 -13.34 2.67 -15.49
N LEU A 175 -12.04 2.46 -15.58
CA LEU A 175 -11.10 3.42 -16.17
C LEU A 175 -11.43 3.66 -17.64
N ALA A 176 -11.61 2.62 -18.43
CA ALA A 176 -12.00 2.75 -19.84
C ALA A 176 -13.29 3.57 -20.00
N ALA A 177 -14.34 3.22 -19.24
CA ALA A 177 -15.61 3.94 -19.31
C ALA A 177 -15.49 5.42 -18.90
N HIS A 178 -14.57 5.76 -18.00
CA HIS A 178 -14.36 7.15 -17.56
C HIS A 178 -13.57 7.97 -18.59
N LEU A 179 -12.58 7.35 -19.23
CA LEU A 179 -11.82 7.98 -20.31
C LEU A 179 -12.68 8.23 -21.54
N ASP A 180 -13.53 7.27 -21.93
CA ASP A 180 -14.50 7.43 -23.02
C ASP A 180 -15.52 8.59 -22.79
N GLN A 181 -15.76 8.94 -21.51
CA GLN A 181 -16.62 10.08 -21.17
C GLN A 181 -15.87 11.42 -21.32
N ILE A 182 -14.61 11.48 -20.91
CA ILE A 182 -13.77 12.69 -21.02
C ILE A 182 -13.59 13.05 -22.50
N GLU A 183 -13.29 12.07 -23.37
CA GLU A 183 -13.11 12.28 -24.80
C GLU A 183 -14.39 12.77 -25.53
N LYS A 184 -15.56 12.61 -24.91
CA LYS A 184 -16.84 13.08 -25.52
C LYS A 184 -17.26 14.48 -25.05
N GLU A 185 -16.63 14.98 -23.98
CA GLU A 185 -16.91 16.30 -23.40
C GLU A 185 -15.96 17.38 -23.92
N ASP A 186 -14.84 17.00 -24.59
CA ASP A 186 -13.90 17.88 -25.31
C ASP A 186 -14.29 17.98 -26.82
#